data_a4e031bd80193a7494c535aae183a2ab
#
_entry.id   a4e031bd80193a7494c535aae183a2ab
#
_cell.length_a   1.000
_cell.length_b   1.000
_cell.length_c   1.000
_cell.angle_alpha   90.00
_cell.angle_beta   90.00
_cell.angle_gamma   90.00
#
_symmetry.space_group_name_H-M   'P 1'
#
loop_
_entity.id
_entity.type
_entity.pdbx_description
1 polymer ?
#
loop_
_entity_poly.entity_id
_entity_poly.type
_entity_poly.pdbx_seq_one_letter_code
_entity_poly.pdbx_strand_id
1 'polypeptide(L)'
;MYDISFLKRARELCDEYGVLLIFDEVATGFGRTGSRFVADLVLPDILVLGKALTGGYIGHAVTVANEKVFRGFYSDNDRHALMHGPTFMGNALACAAALKGIEIFERENYMEKIRRIEEISKREMLGFSDERIKEVRVMGGCTCVEVHDPKTLEGFQQYAYERGVFSRPFLRYMYSMVPYVIEEDELVQIF
;
A
#
# COMPACT_ATOMS: atom_id res chain seq x y z
N MET A 1 -1.75 -7.10 -8.43
CA MET A 1 -0.75 -6.15 -8.94
C MET A 1 -1.02 -5.95 -10.41
N TYR A 2 -0.85 -4.76 -10.95
CA TYR A 2 -1.06 -4.42 -12.36
C TYR A 2 0.02 -3.45 -12.83
N ASP A 3 0.24 -3.40 -14.13
CA ASP A 3 1.27 -2.58 -14.76
C ASP A 3 0.94 -1.08 -14.66
N ILE A 4 1.97 -0.23 -14.68
CA ILE A 4 1.82 1.23 -14.62
C ILE A 4 1.01 1.80 -15.81
N SER A 5 0.98 1.12 -16.94
CA SER A 5 0.18 1.51 -18.10
C SER A 5 -1.31 1.57 -17.80
N PHE A 6 -1.81 0.69 -16.89
CA PHE A 6 -3.18 0.74 -16.41
C PHE A 6 -3.50 2.08 -15.72
N LEU A 7 -2.61 2.54 -14.84
CA LEU A 7 -2.81 3.82 -14.12
C LEU A 7 -2.73 5.01 -15.07
N LYS A 8 -1.79 4.99 -16.01
CA LYS A 8 -1.67 6.03 -17.04
C LYS A 8 -2.94 6.10 -17.87
N ARG A 9 -3.46 4.94 -18.31
CA ARG A 9 -4.71 4.91 -19.09
C ARG A 9 -5.91 5.38 -18.26
N ALA A 10 -5.97 5.02 -16.98
CA ALA A 10 -7.01 5.53 -16.07
C ALA A 10 -6.96 7.06 -15.95
N ARG A 11 -5.76 7.66 -15.83
CA ARG A 11 -5.59 9.11 -15.82
C ARG A 11 -6.07 9.76 -17.11
N GLU A 12 -5.64 9.23 -18.25
CA GLU A 12 -6.08 9.73 -19.58
C GLU A 12 -7.61 9.72 -19.71
N LEU A 13 -8.26 8.61 -19.34
CA LEU A 13 -9.71 8.49 -19.39
C LEU A 13 -10.40 9.47 -18.44
N CYS A 14 -9.89 9.61 -17.21
CA CYS A 14 -10.44 10.59 -16.28
C CYS A 14 -10.34 12.02 -16.82
N ASP A 15 -9.25 12.36 -17.52
CA ASP A 15 -9.09 13.68 -18.14
C ASP A 15 -10.04 13.84 -19.33
N GLU A 16 -10.15 12.82 -20.18
CA GLU A 16 -11.03 12.81 -21.36
C GLU A 16 -12.50 13.01 -20.98
N TYR A 17 -12.95 12.33 -19.93
CA TYR A 17 -14.36 12.38 -19.49
C TYR A 17 -14.64 13.39 -18.37
N GLY A 18 -13.65 14.16 -17.95
CA GLY A 18 -13.80 15.15 -16.88
C GLY A 18 -14.10 14.56 -15.49
N VAL A 19 -13.71 13.32 -15.24
CA VAL A 19 -13.91 12.58 -13.99
C VAL A 19 -12.69 12.73 -13.08
N LEU A 20 -12.91 12.77 -11.76
CA LEU A 20 -11.81 12.83 -10.79
C LEU A 20 -11.19 11.44 -10.60
N LEU A 21 -9.87 11.38 -10.61
CA LEU A 21 -9.09 10.19 -10.28
C LEU A 21 -8.72 10.21 -8.79
N ILE A 22 -9.13 9.17 -8.07
CA ILE A 22 -8.84 9.02 -6.64
C ILE A 22 -7.92 7.82 -6.45
N PHE A 23 -6.78 8.03 -5.76
CA PHE A 23 -5.93 6.94 -5.30
C PHE A 23 -6.13 6.70 -3.81
N ASP A 24 -6.61 5.52 -3.47
CA ASP A 24 -6.59 5.02 -2.09
C ASP A 24 -5.26 4.32 -1.83
N GLU A 25 -4.34 5.07 -1.24
CA GLU A 25 -3.03 4.57 -0.86
C GLU A 25 -2.91 4.26 0.65
N VAL A 26 -4.03 4.02 1.31
CA VAL A 26 -4.04 3.62 2.72
C VAL A 26 -3.21 2.36 2.97
N ALA A 27 -3.17 1.43 2.02
CA ALA A 27 -2.39 0.20 2.11
C ALA A 27 -1.14 0.18 1.23
N THR A 28 -1.10 0.99 0.19
CA THR A 28 -0.05 0.97 -0.85
C THR A 28 1.00 2.06 -0.69
N GLY A 29 0.68 3.12 0.03
CA GLY A 29 1.60 4.22 0.29
C GLY A 29 2.79 3.83 1.18
N PHE A 30 3.70 4.78 1.35
CA PHE A 30 4.91 4.63 2.15
C PHE A 30 5.80 3.47 1.69
N GLY A 31 5.98 3.34 0.38
CA GLY A 31 6.93 2.40 -0.20
C GLY A 31 6.39 0.98 -0.44
N ARG A 32 5.18 0.64 -0.03
CA ARG A 32 4.68 -0.74 -0.09
C ARG A 32 4.74 -1.37 -1.48
N THR A 33 4.59 -0.58 -2.53
CA THR A 33 4.64 -1.01 -3.94
C THR A 33 5.99 -0.74 -4.62
N GLY A 34 7.04 -0.37 -3.86
CA GLY A 34 8.36 -0.05 -4.41
C GLY A 34 8.56 1.43 -4.77
N SER A 35 7.49 2.21 -4.89
CA SER A 35 7.52 3.68 -4.96
C SER A 35 7.11 4.25 -3.61
N ARG A 36 7.57 5.46 -3.24
CA ARG A 36 7.13 6.13 -2.00
C ARG A 36 5.60 6.18 -1.97
N PHE A 37 5.01 6.69 -3.06
CA PHE A 37 3.59 6.65 -3.35
C PHE A 37 3.36 6.26 -4.80
N VAL A 38 2.26 5.60 -5.10
CA VAL A 38 1.85 5.35 -6.49
C VAL A 38 1.54 6.69 -7.20
N ALA A 39 1.11 7.69 -6.44
CA ALA A 39 0.91 9.06 -6.88
C ALA A 39 2.17 9.72 -7.47
N ASP A 40 3.38 9.27 -7.12
CA ASP A 40 4.64 9.74 -7.71
C ASP A 40 4.79 9.29 -9.18
N LEU A 41 4.10 8.24 -9.58
CA LEU A 41 4.14 7.68 -10.93
C LEU A 41 3.04 8.24 -11.84
N VAL A 42 1.86 8.45 -11.28
CA VAL A 42 0.68 9.03 -11.96
C VAL A 42 -0.07 9.90 -10.95
N LEU A 43 -0.19 11.18 -11.21
CA LEU A 43 -0.79 12.13 -10.28
C LEU A 43 -2.33 12.00 -10.26
N PRO A 44 -2.94 11.64 -9.11
CA PRO A 44 -4.39 11.66 -8.94
C PRO A 44 -4.91 13.07 -8.65
N ASP A 45 -6.22 13.25 -8.71
CA ASP A 45 -6.89 14.47 -8.23
C ASP A 45 -7.04 14.44 -6.70
N ILE A 46 -7.23 13.25 -6.14
CA ILE A 46 -7.37 13.02 -4.70
C ILE A 46 -6.51 11.81 -4.30
N LEU A 47 -5.75 11.97 -3.22
CA LEU A 47 -4.93 10.92 -2.62
C LEU A 47 -5.37 10.68 -1.18
N VAL A 48 -5.64 9.43 -0.82
CA VAL A 48 -6.00 9.03 0.55
C VAL A 48 -4.85 8.24 1.17
N LEU A 49 -4.39 8.66 2.35
CA LEU A 49 -3.30 8.05 3.11
C LEU A 49 -3.78 7.65 4.51
N GLY A 50 -3.21 6.59 5.06
CA GLY A 50 -3.50 6.09 6.40
C GLY A 50 -2.47 5.04 6.84
N LYS A 51 -2.84 4.18 7.77
CA LYS A 51 -2.00 3.06 8.28
C LYS A 51 -0.56 3.49 8.59
N ALA A 52 0.37 3.29 7.65
CA ALA A 52 1.79 3.64 7.81
C ALA A 52 2.02 5.14 8.08
N LEU A 53 1.07 6.00 7.77
CA LEU A 53 1.13 7.44 8.03
C LEU A 53 1.55 7.77 9.47
N THR A 54 1.06 6.98 10.44
CA THR A 54 1.36 7.18 11.87
C THR A 54 2.25 6.08 12.46
N GLY A 55 2.78 5.18 11.61
CA GLY A 55 3.57 4.04 12.08
C GLY A 55 2.80 3.08 13.00
N GLY A 56 1.47 3.13 13.00
CA GLY A 56 0.62 2.28 13.85
C GLY A 56 0.39 2.79 15.28
N TYR A 57 0.94 3.94 15.64
CA TYR A 57 0.81 4.49 17.00
C TYR A 57 -0.59 5.01 17.32
N ILE A 58 -1.28 5.56 16.32
CA ILE A 58 -2.63 6.11 16.48
C ILE A 58 -3.38 6.02 15.15
N GLY A 59 -4.70 5.75 15.22
CA GLY A 59 -5.56 5.77 14.05
C GLY A 59 -5.65 7.19 13.47
N HIS A 60 -5.20 7.36 12.22
CA HIS A 60 -5.27 8.64 11.52
C HIS A 60 -5.27 8.39 10.02
N ALA A 61 -5.94 9.28 9.28
CA ALA A 61 -5.92 9.29 7.83
C ALA A 61 -5.94 10.74 7.33
N VAL A 62 -5.45 10.94 6.13
CA VAL A 62 -5.50 12.23 5.44
C VAL A 62 -6.02 12.05 4.03
N THR A 63 -6.77 13.03 3.55
CA THR A 63 -7.16 13.18 2.16
C THR A 63 -6.47 14.41 1.61
N VAL A 64 -5.62 14.21 0.62
CA VAL A 64 -4.92 15.27 -0.09
C VAL A 64 -5.65 15.51 -1.42
N ALA A 65 -6.00 16.74 -1.72
CA ALA A 65 -6.70 17.11 -2.95
C ALA A 65 -5.89 18.15 -3.73
N ASN A 66 -6.01 18.11 -5.05
CA ASN A 66 -5.41 19.14 -5.90
C ASN A 66 -6.24 20.43 -5.90
N GLU A 67 -5.70 21.47 -6.50
CA GLU A 67 -6.33 22.80 -6.59
C GLU A 67 -7.71 22.77 -7.29
N LYS A 68 -7.88 21.92 -8.30
CA LYS A 68 -9.16 21.75 -9.02
C LYS A 68 -10.27 21.30 -8.06
N VAL A 69 -9.98 20.31 -7.22
CA VAL A 69 -10.93 19.80 -6.22
C VAL A 69 -11.19 20.86 -5.15
N PHE A 70 -10.13 21.50 -4.63
CA PHE A 70 -10.24 22.56 -3.62
C PHE A 70 -11.15 23.70 -4.09
N ARG A 71 -10.99 24.18 -5.33
CA ARG A 71 -11.81 25.24 -5.90
C ARG A 71 -13.29 24.89 -6.02
N GLY A 72 -13.62 23.61 -6.08
CA GLY A 72 -15.02 23.16 -6.05
C GLY A 72 -15.78 23.51 -4.76
N PHE A 73 -15.03 23.66 -3.66
CA PHE A 73 -15.57 24.01 -2.34
C PHE A 73 -15.24 25.45 -1.92
N TYR A 74 -14.22 26.06 -2.51
CA TYR A 74 -13.80 27.42 -2.19
C TYR A 74 -14.69 28.46 -2.87
N SER A 75 -15.68 28.98 -2.12
CA SER A 75 -16.70 29.88 -2.64
C SER A 75 -17.33 30.70 -1.50
N ASP A 76 -17.79 31.91 -1.82
CA ASP A 76 -18.60 32.73 -0.90
C ASP A 76 -20.06 32.21 -0.79
N ASN A 77 -20.41 31.19 -1.54
CA ASN A 77 -21.73 30.56 -1.50
C ASN A 77 -21.68 29.36 -0.55
N ASP A 78 -22.40 29.43 0.56
CA ASP A 78 -22.46 28.38 1.61
C ASP A 78 -22.86 27.01 1.08
N ARG A 79 -23.55 26.93 -0.06
CA ARG A 79 -23.93 25.66 -0.70
C ARG A 79 -22.76 24.88 -1.24
N HIS A 80 -21.61 25.53 -1.43
CA HIS A 80 -20.37 24.88 -1.89
C HIS A 80 -19.49 24.41 -0.73
N ALA A 81 -19.85 24.72 0.51
CA ALA A 81 -19.08 24.32 1.67
C ALA A 81 -18.96 22.79 1.79
N LEU A 82 -17.76 22.31 2.07
CA LEU A 82 -17.54 20.91 2.40
C LEU A 82 -18.11 20.62 3.79
N MET A 83 -19.37 20.18 3.86
CA MET A 83 -20.08 19.86 5.10
C MET A 83 -19.70 18.46 5.61
N HIS A 84 -18.41 18.16 5.67
CA HIS A 84 -17.88 16.89 6.16
C HIS A 84 -16.62 17.10 6.98
N GLY A 85 -16.59 16.44 8.15
CA GLY A 85 -15.42 16.41 9.03
C GLY A 85 -15.77 15.71 10.34
N PRO A 86 -15.00 14.70 10.76
CA PRO A 86 -15.17 14.09 12.08
C PRO A 86 -14.83 15.10 13.18
N THR A 87 -15.49 14.99 14.35
CA THR A 87 -15.30 15.88 15.50
C THR A 87 -13.83 16.04 15.89
N PHE A 88 -13.02 14.98 15.78
CA PHE A 88 -11.60 15.00 16.10
C PHE A 88 -10.69 15.17 14.88
N MET A 89 -11.18 15.77 13.81
CA MET A 89 -10.36 16.13 12.65
C MET A 89 -9.22 17.06 13.08
N GLY A 90 -8.02 16.83 12.51
CA GLY A 90 -6.83 17.60 12.87
C GLY A 90 -6.31 17.32 14.29
N ASN A 91 -6.56 16.11 14.83
CA ASN A 91 -6.04 15.71 16.13
C ASN A 91 -4.52 15.94 16.23
N ALA A 92 -4.11 16.81 17.14
CA ALA A 92 -2.72 17.27 17.25
C ALA A 92 -1.74 16.13 17.58
N LEU A 93 -2.14 15.14 18.39
CA LEU A 93 -1.32 13.97 18.70
C LEU A 93 -1.11 13.10 17.45
N ALA A 94 -2.18 12.88 16.70
CA ALA A 94 -2.13 12.09 15.47
C ALA A 94 -1.29 12.79 14.39
N CYS A 95 -1.42 14.11 14.25
CA CYS A 95 -0.59 14.91 13.35
C CYS A 95 0.89 14.87 13.75
N ALA A 96 1.20 14.97 15.04
CA ALA A 96 2.57 14.85 15.54
C ALA A 96 3.17 13.47 15.27
N ALA A 97 2.39 12.40 15.48
CA ALA A 97 2.80 11.04 15.15
C ALA A 97 3.04 10.85 13.65
N ALA A 98 2.17 11.40 12.81
CA ALA A 98 2.31 11.35 11.36
C ALA A 98 3.58 12.08 10.87
N LEU A 99 3.81 13.30 11.34
CA LEU A 99 5.02 14.08 11.02
C LEU A 99 6.28 13.33 11.44
N LYS A 100 6.29 12.76 12.64
CA LYS A 100 7.43 11.97 13.13
C LYS A 100 7.62 10.67 12.34
N GLY A 101 6.55 10.02 11.92
CA GLY A 101 6.60 8.85 11.05
C GLY A 101 7.25 9.16 9.71
N ILE A 102 6.88 10.27 9.08
CA ILE A 102 7.47 10.74 7.82
C ILE A 102 8.96 11.07 8.01
N GLU A 103 9.31 11.81 9.06
CA GLU A 103 10.71 12.13 9.38
C GLU A 103 11.57 10.88 9.53
N ILE A 104 11.09 9.86 10.27
CA ILE A 104 11.80 8.61 10.46
C ILE A 104 11.94 7.87 9.13
N PHE A 105 10.87 7.78 8.34
CA PHE A 105 10.87 7.12 7.03
C PHE A 105 11.98 7.69 6.12
N GLU A 106 12.12 9.01 6.09
CA GLU A 106 13.15 9.69 5.29
C GLU A 106 14.54 9.54 5.90
N ARG A 107 14.70 9.85 7.18
CA ARG A 107 16.00 9.83 7.89
C ARG A 107 16.66 8.45 7.84
N GLU A 108 15.89 7.38 7.97
CA GLU A 108 16.40 6.02 8.01
C GLU A 108 16.36 5.32 6.66
N ASN A 109 16.14 6.09 5.59
CA ASN A 109 16.16 5.61 4.20
C ASN A 109 15.34 4.33 3.97
N TYR A 110 14.06 4.36 4.38
CA TYR A 110 13.20 3.17 4.26
C TYR A 110 13.02 2.68 2.83
N MET A 111 13.16 3.55 1.83
CA MET A 111 13.10 3.12 0.43
C MET A 111 14.22 2.15 0.06
N GLU A 112 15.40 2.27 0.69
CA GLU A 112 16.50 1.31 0.51
C GLU A 112 16.17 -0.04 1.16
N LYS A 113 15.63 -0.02 2.38
CA LYS A 113 15.18 -1.23 3.07
C LYS A 113 14.13 -1.98 2.24
N ILE A 114 13.19 -1.25 1.64
CA ILE A 114 12.14 -1.80 0.77
C ILE A 114 12.74 -2.41 -0.50
N ARG A 115 13.71 -1.75 -1.14
CA ARG A 115 14.41 -2.32 -2.29
C ARG A 115 15.10 -3.64 -1.95
N ARG A 116 15.79 -3.69 -0.80
CA ARG A 116 16.42 -4.93 -0.32
C ARG A 116 15.39 -6.04 -0.11
N ILE A 117 14.26 -5.74 0.53
CA ILE A 117 13.16 -6.71 0.72
C ILE A 117 12.68 -7.22 -0.64
N GLU A 118 12.49 -6.33 -1.62
CA GLU A 118 12.04 -6.69 -2.96
C GLU A 118 13.04 -7.60 -3.68
N GLU A 119 14.34 -7.29 -3.60
CA GLU A 119 15.42 -8.07 -4.20
C GLU A 119 15.51 -9.48 -3.61
N ILE A 120 15.47 -9.59 -2.27
CA ILE A 120 15.45 -10.89 -1.58
C ILE A 120 14.20 -11.67 -1.98
N SER A 121 13.03 -11.05 -1.92
CA SER A 121 11.76 -11.70 -2.29
C SER A 121 11.77 -12.19 -3.74
N LYS A 122 12.34 -11.43 -4.67
CA LYS A 122 12.51 -11.85 -6.07
C LYS A 122 13.46 -13.01 -6.21
N ARG A 123 14.59 -12.98 -5.51
CA ARG A 123 15.59 -14.05 -5.51
C ARG A 123 15.00 -15.37 -5.03
N GLU A 124 14.25 -15.34 -3.93
CA GLU A 124 13.70 -16.56 -3.31
C GLU A 124 12.46 -17.07 -4.06
N MET A 125 11.62 -16.20 -4.59
CA MET A 125 10.28 -16.57 -5.01
C MET A 125 10.04 -16.61 -6.52
N LEU A 126 10.71 -15.79 -7.33
CA LEU A 126 10.41 -15.77 -8.78
C LEU A 126 10.89 -17.01 -9.53
N GLY A 127 11.84 -17.76 -8.99
CA GLY A 127 12.28 -19.04 -9.54
C GLY A 127 11.48 -20.25 -9.03
N PHE A 128 10.60 -20.05 -8.06
CA PHE A 128 9.84 -21.14 -7.48
C PHE A 128 8.69 -21.58 -8.41
N SER A 129 8.64 -22.88 -8.69
CA SER A 129 7.63 -23.48 -9.57
C SER A 129 7.03 -24.71 -8.94
N ASP A 130 5.72 -24.79 -8.89
CA ASP A 130 4.93 -25.93 -8.43
C ASP A 130 3.63 -25.97 -9.27
N GLU A 131 3.14 -27.17 -9.59
CA GLU A 131 1.93 -27.35 -10.43
C GLU A 131 0.66 -26.72 -9.83
N ARG A 132 0.65 -26.50 -8.53
CA ARG A 132 -0.46 -25.84 -7.81
C ARG A 132 -0.43 -24.33 -7.94
N ILE A 133 0.72 -23.77 -8.27
CA ILE A 133 0.93 -22.31 -8.35
C ILE A 133 0.64 -21.83 -9.76
N LYS A 134 -0.23 -20.83 -9.84
CA LYS A 134 -0.53 -20.15 -11.09
C LYS A 134 0.46 -19.05 -11.41
N GLU A 135 0.84 -18.25 -10.39
CA GLU A 135 1.71 -17.10 -10.57
C GLU A 135 2.33 -16.66 -9.24
N VAL A 136 3.57 -16.19 -9.31
CA VAL A 136 4.24 -15.48 -8.22
C VAL A 136 4.50 -14.04 -8.66
N ARG A 137 4.15 -13.09 -7.81
CA ARG A 137 4.33 -11.66 -8.05
C ARG A 137 5.04 -11.01 -6.87
N VAL A 138 6.05 -10.20 -7.15
CA VAL A 138 6.77 -9.41 -6.15
C VAL A 138 6.75 -7.96 -6.59
N MET A 139 6.42 -7.06 -5.65
CA MET A 139 6.39 -5.61 -5.89
C MET A 139 6.68 -4.89 -4.58
N GLY A 140 7.84 -4.24 -4.49
CA GLY A 140 8.27 -3.55 -3.27
C GLY A 140 8.28 -4.49 -2.06
N GLY A 141 7.63 -4.08 -0.98
CA GLY A 141 7.48 -4.87 0.24
C GLY A 141 6.30 -5.84 0.23
N CYS A 142 5.82 -6.26 -0.95
CA CYS A 142 4.70 -7.17 -1.08
C CYS A 142 5.03 -8.34 -2.02
N THR A 143 4.87 -9.56 -1.52
CA THR A 143 4.98 -10.81 -2.30
C THR A 143 3.63 -11.51 -2.32
N CYS A 144 3.21 -12.01 -3.47
CA CYS A 144 1.94 -12.70 -3.64
C CYS A 144 2.11 -13.96 -4.47
N VAL A 145 1.62 -15.08 -3.97
CA VAL A 145 1.49 -16.35 -4.67
C VAL A 145 0.02 -16.59 -4.96
N GLU A 146 -0.33 -16.79 -6.22
CA GLU A 146 -1.67 -17.16 -6.67
C GLU A 146 -1.69 -18.66 -6.99
N VAL A 147 -2.63 -19.40 -6.40
CA VAL A 147 -2.83 -20.82 -6.70
C VAL A 147 -3.96 -21.03 -7.69
N HIS A 148 -3.90 -22.13 -8.45
CA HIS A 148 -4.97 -22.51 -9.38
C HIS A 148 -6.27 -22.84 -8.64
N ASP A 149 -6.20 -23.67 -7.59
CA ASP A 149 -7.34 -24.06 -6.78
C ASP A 149 -7.19 -23.53 -5.35
N PRO A 150 -8.14 -22.70 -4.84
CA PRO A 150 -8.13 -22.23 -3.46
C PRO A 150 -8.03 -23.33 -2.40
N LYS A 151 -8.53 -24.52 -2.69
CA LYS A 151 -8.44 -25.69 -1.79
C LYS A 151 -7.01 -26.08 -1.45
N THR A 152 -6.06 -25.75 -2.32
CA THR A 152 -4.63 -25.96 -2.07
C THR A 152 -4.14 -25.24 -0.80
N LEU A 153 -4.82 -24.16 -0.41
CA LEU A 153 -4.47 -23.36 0.76
C LEU A 153 -5.20 -23.80 2.05
N GLU A 154 -6.02 -24.86 1.98
CA GLU A 154 -6.64 -25.43 3.18
C GLU A 154 -5.57 -25.97 4.13
N GLY A 155 -5.62 -25.55 5.40
CA GLY A 155 -4.63 -25.92 6.43
C GLY A 155 -3.32 -25.14 6.35
N PHE A 156 -3.09 -24.33 5.32
CA PHE A 156 -1.83 -23.58 5.15
C PHE A 156 -1.55 -22.65 6.33
N GLN A 157 -2.54 -21.94 6.87
CA GLN A 157 -2.35 -21.05 8.02
C GLN A 157 -1.82 -21.79 9.25
N GLN A 158 -2.37 -22.98 9.54
CA GLN A 158 -1.92 -23.81 10.66
C GLN A 158 -0.50 -24.32 10.42
N TYR A 159 -0.22 -24.79 9.20
CA TYR A 159 1.12 -25.25 8.79
C TYR A 159 2.18 -24.16 8.97
N ALA A 160 1.90 -22.93 8.54
CA ALA A 160 2.79 -21.79 8.68
C ALA A 160 3.00 -21.41 10.16
N TYR A 161 1.89 -21.39 10.93
CA TYR A 161 1.94 -21.06 12.37
C TYR A 161 2.82 -22.02 13.15
N GLU A 162 2.73 -23.33 12.90
CA GLU A 162 3.58 -24.34 13.53
C GLU A 162 5.07 -24.18 13.22
N ARG A 163 5.41 -23.38 12.19
CA ARG A 163 6.78 -23.04 11.76
C ARG A 163 7.18 -21.61 12.16
N GLY A 164 6.41 -20.98 13.05
CA GLY A 164 6.68 -19.64 13.55
C GLY A 164 6.31 -18.51 12.58
N VAL A 165 5.57 -18.82 11.50
CA VAL A 165 5.17 -17.82 10.50
C VAL A 165 3.66 -17.55 10.60
N PHE A 166 3.29 -16.29 10.83
CA PHE A 166 1.90 -15.87 10.75
C PHE A 166 1.55 -15.49 9.30
N SER A 167 0.82 -16.37 8.62
CA SER A 167 0.32 -16.11 7.26
C SER A 167 -1.16 -16.48 7.18
N ARG A 168 -1.96 -15.61 6.56
CA ARG A 168 -3.39 -15.82 6.39
C ARG A 168 -3.76 -15.71 4.91
N PRO A 169 -3.97 -16.85 4.22
CA PRO A 169 -4.43 -16.83 2.85
C PRO A 169 -5.77 -16.11 2.69
N PHE A 170 -5.96 -15.50 1.53
CA PHE A 170 -7.22 -14.86 1.15
C PHE A 170 -7.64 -15.35 -0.23
N LEU A 171 -8.78 -16.03 -0.30
CA LEU A 171 -9.26 -16.69 -1.52
C LEU A 171 -8.17 -17.64 -2.08
N ARG A 172 -7.68 -17.34 -3.29
CA ARG A 172 -6.60 -18.09 -3.96
C ARG A 172 -5.23 -17.48 -3.79
N TYR A 173 -5.09 -16.51 -2.90
CA TYR A 173 -3.86 -15.74 -2.74
C TYR A 173 -3.24 -16.00 -1.37
N MET A 174 -1.96 -16.32 -1.40
CA MET A 174 -1.08 -16.21 -0.26
C MET A 174 -0.21 -14.98 -0.46
N TYR A 175 -0.28 -14.03 0.46
CA TYR A 175 0.49 -12.80 0.34
C TYR A 175 1.23 -12.47 1.63
N SER A 176 2.41 -11.89 1.47
CA SER A 176 3.24 -11.38 2.54
C SER A 176 3.42 -9.87 2.39
N MET A 177 3.22 -9.14 3.48
CA MET A 177 3.43 -7.70 3.60
C MET A 177 4.21 -7.46 4.89
N VAL A 178 5.50 -7.69 4.83
CA VAL A 178 6.40 -7.68 5.99
C VAL A 178 6.64 -6.27 6.53
N PRO A 179 7.02 -6.12 7.82
CA PRO A 179 7.57 -4.87 8.33
C PRO A 179 8.90 -4.57 7.64
N TYR A 180 9.18 -3.28 7.37
CA TYR A 180 10.41 -2.89 6.65
C TYR A 180 11.71 -3.04 7.46
N VAL A 181 11.59 -3.35 8.75
CA VAL A 181 12.71 -3.64 9.65
C VAL A 181 13.01 -5.13 9.77
N ILE A 182 12.37 -5.97 8.96
CA ILE A 182 12.59 -7.42 8.94
C ILE A 182 14.04 -7.72 8.53
N GLU A 183 14.66 -8.67 9.21
CA GLU A 183 15.98 -9.16 8.84
C GLU A 183 15.90 -10.17 7.69
N GLU A 184 17.01 -10.40 7.00
CA GLU A 184 17.03 -11.25 5.80
C GLU A 184 16.67 -12.71 6.11
N ASP A 185 17.19 -13.26 7.19
CA ASP A 185 16.91 -14.63 7.65
C ASP A 185 15.43 -14.83 8.01
N GLU A 186 14.82 -13.84 8.68
CA GLU A 186 13.39 -13.84 8.99
C GLU A 186 12.54 -13.78 7.70
N LEU A 187 12.96 -12.95 6.72
CA LEU A 187 12.26 -12.83 5.44
C LEU A 187 12.35 -14.14 4.64
N VAL A 188 13.52 -14.78 4.61
CA VAL A 188 13.72 -16.07 3.93
C VAL A 188 12.90 -17.17 4.63
N GLN A 189 12.75 -17.12 5.95
CA GLN A 189 11.92 -18.10 6.68
C GLN A 189 10.44 -18.03 6.29
N ILE A 190 9.95 -16.86 5.84
CA ILE A 190 8.56 -16.69 5.41
C ILE A 190 8.29 -17.41 4.07
N PHE A 191 9.30 -17.57 3.26
CA PHE A 191 9.22 -18.16 1.91
C PHE A 191 9.55 -19.64 1.91
#